data_d25934154e4d9d8cf34fe93754e485a7
#
_entry.id   d25934154e4d9d8cf34fe93754e485a7
#
_cell.length_a   1.000
_cell.length_b   1.000
_cell.length_c   1.000
_cell.angle_alpha   90.00
_cell.angle_beta   90.00
_cell.angle_gamma   90.00
#
_symmetry.space_group_name_H-M   'P 1'
#
loop_
_entity.id
_entity.type
_entity.pdbx_description
1 polymer ?
#
loop_
_entity_poly.entity_id
_entity_poly.type
_entity_poly.pdbx_seq_one_letter_code
_entity_poly.pdbx_strand_id
1 'polypeptide(L)'
;MATGTNGENRSSGEPHIVVCNLTMAYGSFVLMRDLNFVVTRGDIFIIMGGSGCGKSTLLRHLIGLKDPATGEIIYGDINFTRAAPEQRERLLRRSGILYQSGALWSSMTLAENIGLPLGEFTDLTPVQIREIAALKLALVGLKGFEDFYPNQISGGMQKRAGLARAMALDPDILFFDEPSAGLDPISSRLLDDLILELRANLGATIVVVTHELASIFTIANNSVFLDAESRTQIATGDPHDMLAHSTDPRVRKFLTRGQEGGDSVGSHG
;
A
#
# COMPACT_ATOMS: atom_id res chain seq x y z
N MET A 1 -33.88 -0.65 31.76
CA MET A 1 -32.42 -0.65 31.90
C MET A 1 -31.89 -1.79 31.07
N ALA A 2 -31.34 -1.49 29.89
CA ALA A 2 -30.57 -2.43 29.11
C ALA A 2 -29.56 -1.61 28.34
N THR A 3 -28.34 -1.62 28.85
CA THR A 3 -27.16 -0.98 28.24
C THR A 3 -26.66 -1.87 27.11
N GLY A 4 -26.84 -1.40 25.89
CA GLY A 4 -26.23 -2.01 24.69
C GLY A 4 -24.75 -1.74 24.68
N THR A 5 -23.94 -2.76 24.90
CA THR A 5 -22.50 -2.74 24.67
C THR A 5 -22.25 -2.91 23.17
N ASN A 6 -21.85 -1.82 22.52
CA ASN A 6 -21.23 -1.87 21.19
C ASN A 6 -19.95 -2.70 21.28
N GLY A 7 -19.92 -3.82 20.57
CA GLY A 7 -18.72 -4.64 20.42
C GLY A 7 -17.67 -3.91 19.58
N GLU A 8 -16.77 -3.18 20.22
CA GLU A 8 -15.53 -2.71 19.62
C GLU A 8 -14.59 -3.91 19.46
N ASN A 9 -14.61 -4.56 18.32
CA ASN A 9 -13.56 -5.51 17.93
C ASN A 9 -12.36 -4.71 17.41
N ARG A 10 -11.56 -4.15 18.33
CA ARG A 10 -10.28 -3.51 18.03
C ARG A 10 -9.24 -4.59 17.89
N SER A 11 -8.62 -4.71 16.71
CA SER A 11 -7.32 -5.37 16.58
C SER A 11 -6.36 -4.74 17.59
N SER A 12 -5.89 -5.51 18.58
CA SER A 12 -5.14 -5.04 19.74
C SER A 12 -3.67 -4.73 19.45
N GLY A 13 -3.33 -4.26 18.25
CA GLY A 13 -1.97 -3.93 17.84
C GLY A 13 -1.61 -2.46 18.09
N GLU A 14 -0.31 -2.17 18.19
CA GLU A 14 0.22 -0.82 18.31
C GLU A 14 -0.06 0.00 17.04
N PRO A 15 -0.66 1.21 17.12
CA PRO A 15 -0.84 2.09 15.98
C PRO A 15 0.48 2.44 15.32
N HIS A 16 0.57 2.31 13.99
CA HIS A 16 1.73 2.71 13.22
C HIS A 16 1.50 4.02 12.47
N ILE A 17 0.30 4.17 11.84
CA ILE A 17 -0.15 5.43 11.24
C ILE A 17 -1.54 5.72 11.78
N VAL A 18 -1.76 6.94 12.27
CA VAL A 18 -3.07 7.43 12.66
C VAL A 18 -3.43 8.63 11.79
N VAL A 19 -4.56 8.56 11.14
CA VAL A 19 -5.12 9.65 10.33
C VAL A 19 -6.32 10.23 11.08
N CYS A 20 -6.27 11.54 11.36
CA CYS A 20 -7.27 12.25 12.14
C CYS A 20 -7.86 13.42 11.35
N ASN A 21 -9.17 13.40 11.11
CA ASN A 21 -9.96 14.45 10.47
C ASN A 21 -9.31 15.01 9.20
N LEU A 22 -8.67 14.13 8.41
CA LEU A 22 -7.89 14.52 7.24
C LEU A 22 -8.79 14.99 6.12
N THR A 23 -8.54 16.20 5.61
CA THR A 23 -9.20 16.76 4.43
C THR A 23 -8.19 16.97 3.31
N MET A 24 -8.48 16.38 2.16
CA MET A 24 -7.70 16.49 0.94
C MET A 24 -8.38 17.45 -0.04
N ALA A 25 -7.65 18.48 -0.50
CA ALA A 25 -8.20 19.47 -1.41
C ALA A 25 -7.20 19.90 -2.50
N TYR A 26 -7.75 20.45 -3.59
CA TYR A 26 -7.05 21.13 -4.67
C TYR A 26 -7.65 22.53 -4.83
N GLY A 27 -7.01 23.53 -4.25
CA GLY A 27 -7.59 24.88 -4.13
C GLY A 27 -8.91 24.83 -3.36
N SER A 28 -10.00 25.32 -3.95
CA SER A 28 -11.35 25.28 -3.35
C SER A 28 -12.07 23.93 -3.51
N PHE A 29 -11.54 23.03 -4.31
CA PHE A 29 -12.17 21.71 -4.53
C PHE A 29 -11.76 20.73 -3.45
N VAL A 30 -12.71 20.35 -2.59
CA VAL A 30 -12.52 19.30 -1.59
C VAL A 30 -12.71 17.94 -2.26
N LEU A 31 -11.65 17.14 -2.31
CA LEU A 31 -11.65 15.79 -2.85
C LEU A 31 -12.23 14.79 -1.84
N MET A 32 -11.70 14.80 -0.60
CA MET A 32 -12.15 13.99 0.52
C MET A 32 -12.06 14.80 1.81
N ARG A 33 -12.93 14.50 2.77
CA ARG A 33 -12.99 15.17 4.07
C ARG A 33 -13.20 14.19 5.21
N ASP A 34 -12.81 14.61 6.39
CA ASP A 34 -13.09 13.91 7.65
C ASP A 34 -12.63 12.45 7.66
N LEU A 35 -11.48 12.17 7.03
CA LEU A 35 -10.92 10.82 7.02
C LEU A 35 -10.31 10.51 8.39
N ASN A 36 -10.72 9.39 8.97
CA ASN A 36 -10.28 8.90 10.28
C ASN A 36 -10.06 7.40 10.23
N PHE A 37 -8.81 6.94 10.31
CA PHE A 37 -8.49 5.52 10.36
C PHE A 37 -7.12 5.28 10.99
N VAL A 38 -6.86 4.04 11.36
CA VAL A 38 -5.61 3.59 11.96
C VAL A 38 -5.05 2.45 11.14
N VAL A 39 -3.75 2.53 10.82
CA VAL A 39 -2.94 1.43 10.32
C VAL A 39 -2.14 0.89 11.51
N THR A 40 -2.30 -0.39 11.82
CA THR A 40 -1.61 -1.04 12.94
C THR A 40 -0.27 -1.62 12.49
N ARG A 41 0.69 -1.75 13.36
CA ARG A 41 1.97 -2.42 13.04
C ARG A 41 1.74 -3.84 12.56
N GLY A 42 2.38 -4.21 11.45
CA GLY A 42 2.23 -5.52 10.83
C GLY A 42 0.92 -5.72 10.06
N ASP A 43 0.09 -4.67 9.86
CA ASP A 43 -1.06 -4.75 8.97
C ASP A 43 -0.61 -4.81 7.49
N ILE A 44 -1.40 -5.50 6.69
CA ILE A 44 -1.55 -5.21 5.25
C ILE A 44 -2.84 -4.41 5.12
N PHE A 45 -2.70 -3.09 5.14
CA PHE A 45 -3.80 -2.14 5.13
C PHE A 45 -4.15 -1.72 3.70
N ILE A 46 -5.40 -1.94 3.30
CA ILE A 46 -5.85 -1.60 1.96
C ILE A 46 -6.61 -0.26 1.93
N ILE A 47 -6.21 0.63 1.05
CA ILE A 47 -6.99 1.81 0.66
C ILE A 47 -7.77 1.44 -0.59
N MET A 48 -9.08 1.21 -0.47
CA MET A 48 -9.95 0.78 -1.56
C MET A 48 -11.09 1.78 -1.82
N GLY A 49 -11.77 1.60 -2.95
CA GLY A 49 -12.88 2.44 -3.40
C GLY A 49 -12.94 2.58 -4.91
N GLY A 50 -13.97 3.24 -5.41
CA GLY A 50 -14.20 3.44 -6.83
C GLY A 50 -13.09 4.23 -7.55
N SER A 51 -13.11 4.22 -8.88
CA SER A 51 -12.16 5.03 -9.66
C SER A 51 -12.35 6.53 -9.36
N GLY A 52 -11.25 7.27 -9.23
CA GLY A 52 -11.28 8.71 -8.99
C GLY A 52 -11.66 9.13 -7.55
N CYS A 53 -11.92 8.21 -6.61
CA CYS A 53 -12.25 8.57 -5.21
C CYS A 53 -11.07 9.12 -4.39
N GLY A 54 -9.87 9.25 -4.96
CA GLY A 54 -8.74 9.89 -4.26
C GLY A 54 -7.76 8.94 -3.57
N LYS A 55 -7.78 7.64 -3.83
CA LYS A 55 -6.85 6.63 -3.22
C LYS A 55 -5.38 7.02 -3.35
N SER A 56 -4.90 7.22 -4.59
CA SER A 56 -3.50 7.62 -4.82
C SER A 56 -3.21 9.04 -4.29
N THR A 57 -4.23 9.90 -4.17
CA THR A 57 -4.06 11.20 -3.52
C THR A 57 -3.87 11.02 -2.02
N LEU A 58 -4.65 10.16 -1.36
CA LEU A 58 -4.46 9.81 0.05
C LEU A 58 -3.06 9.24 0.28
N LEU A 59 -2.63 8.31 -0.58
CA LEU A 59 -1.27 7.77 -0.51
C LEU A 59 -0.21 8.88 -0.58
N ARG A 60 -0.36 9.87 -1.49
CA ARG A 60 0.57 11.01 -1.60
C ARG A 60 0.62 11.86 -0.34
N HIS A 61 -0.48 11.99 0.41
CA HIS A 61 -0.48 12.65 1.71
C HIS A 61 0.26 11.82 2.75
N LEU A 62 0.03 10.49 2.78
CA LEU A 62 0.72 9.59 3.70
C LEU A 62 2.24 9.61 3.48
N ILE A 63 2.72 9.59 2.25
CA ILE A 63 4.15 9.62 1.93
C ILE A 63 4.75 11.03 1.83
N GLY A 64 4.04 12.06 2.26
CA GLY A 64 4.55 13.43 2.36
C GLY A 64 4.76 14.18 1.04
N LEU A 65 4.26 13.67 -0.07
CA LEU A 65 4.32 14.36 -1.37
C LEU A 65 3.29 15.48 -1.50
N LYS A 66 2.34 15.53 -0.58
CA LYS A 66 1.32 16.57 -0.53
C LYS A 66 0.88 16.82 0.92
N ASP A 67 0.78 18.08 1.32
CA ASP A 67 0.21 18.43 2.62
C ASP A 67 -1.32 18.43 2.55
N PRO A 68 -2.03 17.97 3.61
CA PRO A 68 -3.49 18.01 3.69
C PRO A 68 -3.98 19.47 3.85
N ALA A 69 -5.23 19.73 3.45
CA ALA A 69 -5.86 21.02 3.69
C ALA A 69 -6.15 21.24 5.19
N THR A 70 -6.60 20.20 5.87
CA THR A 70 -6.78 20.15 7.34
C THR A 70 -6.59 18.73 7.83
N GLY A 71 -6.50 18.54 9.15
CA GLY A 71 -6.32 17.26 9.80
C GLY A 71 -4.86 16.88 9.98
N GLU A 72 -4.63 15.68 10.46
CA GLU A 72 -3.31 15.24 10.89
C GLU A 72 -3.02 13.80 10.46
N ILE A 73 -1.74 13.55 10.18
CA ILE A 73 -1.16 12.23 9.97
C ILE A 73 -0.09 12.04 11.04
N ILE A 74 -0.19 10.98 11.82
CA ILE A 74 0.71 10.69 12.94
C ILE A 74 1.37 9.34 12.68
N TYR A 75 2.71 9.29 12.76
CA TYR A 75 3.53 8.08 12.68
C TYR A 75 4.09 7.76 14.05
N GLY A 76 3.59 6.70 14.70
CA GLY A 76 3.90 6.42 16.11
C GLY A 76 3.58 7.64 16.98
N ASP A 77 4.61 8.24 17.58
CA ASP A 77 4.45 9.44 18.43
C ASP A 77 4.68 10.77 17.68
N ILE A 78 5.01 10.72 16.38
CA ILE A 78 5.38 11.92 15.62
C ILE A 78 4.20 12.39 14.75
N ASN A 79 3.72 13.61 15.01
CA ASN A 79 2.77 14.27 14.14
C ASN A 79 3.48 14.72 12.85
N PHE A 80 3.37 13.88 11.81
CA PHE A 80 4.03 14.09 10.52
C PHE A 80 3.60 15.40 9.83
N THR A 81 2.32 15.74 9.94
CA THR A 81 1.77 16.96 9.32
C THR A 81 2.40 18.23 9.88
N ARG A 82 2.77 18.22 11.17
CA ARG A 82 3.36 19.37 11.87
C ARG A 82 4.87 19.25 12.08
N ALA A 83 5.45 18.11 11.73
CA ALA A 83 6.87 17.85 11.93
C ALA A 83 7.76 18.78 11.11
N ALA A 84 8.91 19.14 11.67
CA ALA A 84 9.95 19.85 10.94
C ALA A 84 10.47 19.03 9.74
N PRO A 85 11.00 19.67 8.68
CA PRO A 85 11.46 18.98 7.47
C PRO A 85 12.43 17.82 7.78
N GLU A 86 13.35 18.00 8.70
CA GLU A 86 14.36 16.99 9.08
C GLU A 86 13.72 15.79 9.79
N GLN A 87 12.64 16.00 10.55
CA GLN A 87 11.88 14.93 11.17
C GLN A 87 11.07 14.14 10.13
N ARG A 88 10.42 14.86 9.19
CA ARG A 88 9.71 14.25 8.07
C ARG A 88 10.65 13.38 7.23
N GLU A 89 11.82 13.91 6.90
CA GLU A 89 12.84 13.19 6.13
C GLU A 89 13.27 11.89 6.82
N ARG A 90 13.53 11.93 8.13
CA ARG A 90 13.89 10.72 8.90
C ARG A 90 12.80 9.66 8.88
N LEU A 91 11.54 10.05 8.96
CA LEU A 91 10.40 9.13 8.85
C LEU A 91 10.28 8.55 7.44
N LEU A 92 10.47 9.37 6.41
CA LEU A 92 10.38 8.94 5.01
C LEU A 92 11.51 7.99 4.61
N ARG A 93 12.71 8.13 5.18
CA ARG A 93 13.82 7.17 5.00
C ARG A 93 13.50 5.77 5.54
N ARG A 94 12.58 5.67 6.50
CA ARG A 94 12.06 4.40 7.06
C ARG A 94 10.82 3.91 6.30
N SER A 95 10.52 4.49 5.16
CA SER A 95 9.39 4.13 4.31
C SER A 95 9.88 3.73 2.93
N GLY A 96 9.35 2.63 2.40
CA GLY A 96 9.61 2.20 1.03
C GLY A 96 8.39 2.41 0.15
N ILE A 97 8.60 2.81 -1.10
CA ILE A 97 7.49 3.12 -2.02
C ILE A 97 7.62 2.33 -3.31
N LEU A 98 6.58 1.56 -3.65
CA LEU A 98 6.41 0.94 -4.95
C LEU A 98 5.31 1.67 -5.72
N TYR A 99 5.70 2.37 -6.76
CA TYR A 99 4.77 3.05 -7.67
C TYR A 99 4.19 2.08 -8.72
N GLN A 100 3.06 2.44 -9.28
CA GLN A 100 2.31 1.64 -10.26
C GLN A 100 3.16 1.10 -11.42
N SER A 101 4.12 1.85 -11.94
CA SER A 101 5.01 1.45 -13.03
C SER A 101 6.33 0.79 -12.56
N GLY A 102 6.50 0.55 -11.24
CA GLY A 102 7.79 0.15 -10.66
C GLY A 102 8.79 1.31 -10.56
N ALA A 103 8.68 2.32 -11.43
CA ALA A 103 9.48 3.55 -11.48
C ALA A 103 11.01 3.31 -11.50
N LEU A 104 11.47 2.23 -12.13
CA LEU A 104 12.90 1.96 -12.29
C LEU A 104 13.52 2.91 -13.31
N TRP A 105 14.76 3.33 -13.05
CA TRP A 105 15.56 4.09 -13.99
C TRP A 105 16.01 3.19 -15.14
N SER A 106 15.57 3.49 -16.36
CA SER A 106 15.81 2.66 -17.55
C SER A 106 17.28 2.61 -17.98
N SER A 107 18.06 3.61 -17.60
CA SER A 107 19.51 3.71 -17.87
C SER A 107 20.38 3.03 -16.83
N MET A 108 19.81 2.44 -15.80
CA MET A 108 20.48 1.75 -14.72
C MET A 108 20.13 0.26 -14.74
N THR A 109 21.07 -0.60 -14.37
CA THR A 109 20.82 -2.01 -14.10
C THR A 109 19.91 -2.19 -12.89
N LEU A 110 19.40 -3.41 -12.65
CA LEU A 110 18.58 -3.66 -11.47
C LEU A 110 19.36 -3.45 -10.18
N ALA A 111 20.63 -3.89 -10.12
CA ALA A 111 21.47 -3.67 -8.95
C ALA A 111 21.72 -2.16 -8.69
N GLU A 112 21.97 -1.38 -9.74
CA GLU A 112 22.15 0.07 -9.63
C GLU A 112 20.86 0.77 -9.16
N ASN A 113 19.68 0.35 -9.67
CA ASN A 113 18.39 0.87 -9.23
C ASN A 113 18.18 0.65 -7.72
N ILE A 114 18.50 -0.55 -7.22
CA ILE A 114 18.36 -0.87 -5.79
C ILE A 114 19.45 -0.21 -4.97
N GLY A 115 20.65 -0.09 -5.52
CA GLY A 115 21.79 0.57 -4.88
C GLY A 115 21.63 2.07 -4.71
N LEU A 116 20.78 2.73 -5.52
CA LEU A 116 20.61 4.18 -5.50
C LEU A 116 20.27 4.74 -4.09
N PRO A 117 19.20 4.27 -3.41
CA PRO A 117 18.91 4.75 -2.05
C PRO A 117 19.98 4.37 -1.03
N LEU A 118 20.68 3.25 -1.21
CA LEU A 118 21.79 2.86 -0.33
C LEU A 118 22.96 3.83 -0.47
N GLY A 119 23.33 4.21 -1.69
CA GLY A 119 24.42 5.17 -1.94
C GLY A 119 24.10 6.58 -1.46
N GLU A 120 22.83 6.98 -1.47
CA GLU A 120 22.40 8.32 -1.06
C GLU A 120 22.29 8.45 0.48
N PHE A 121 21.86 7.40 1.17
CA PHE A 121 21.46 7.50 2.57
C PHE A 121 22.31 6.67 3.54
N THR A 122 23.40 6.04 3.07
CA THR A 122 24.30 5.24 3.92
C THR A 122 25.77 5.48 3.56
N ASP A 123 26.66 5.12 4.46
CA ASP A 123 28.13 5.18 4.24
C ASP A 123 28.69 3.85 3.69
N LEU A 124 27.88 3.04 3.03
CA LEU A 124 28.28 1.75 2.48
C LEU A 124 29.21 1.92 1.28
N THR A 125 30.19 1.04 1.17
CA THR A 125 31.06 0.98 -0.01
C THR A 125 30.30 0.45 -1.24
N PRO A 126 30.76 0.75 -2.47
CA PRO A 126 30.11 0.23 -3.70
C PRO A 126 29.99 -1.30 -3.73
N VAL A 127 30.94 -2.01 -3.14
CA VAL A 127 30.91 -3.48 -3.03
C VAL A 127 29.78 -3.93 -2.13
N GLN A 128 29.65 -3.34 -0.94
CA GLN A 128 28.58 -3.64 0.01
C GLN A 128 27.20 -3.29 -0.56
N ILE A 129 27.08 -2.14 -1.25
CA ILE A 129 25.82 -1.75 -1.94
C ILE A 129 25.42 -2.82 -2.94
N ARG A 130 26.36 -3.31 -3.78
CA ARG A 130 26.09 -4.36 -4.76
C ARG A 130 25.66 -5.68 -4.11
N GLU A 131 26.31 -6.08 -3.02
CA GLU A 131 25.95 -7.28 -2.25
C GLU A 131 24.54 -7.18 -1.67
N ILE A 132 24.18 -6.04 -1.07
CA ILE A 132 22.84 -5.79 -0.54
C ILE A 132 21.80 -5.77 -1.70
N ALA A 133 22.12 -5.12 -2.81
CA ALA A 133 21.24 -5.10 -3.97
C ALA A 133 20.98 -6.52 -4.51
N ALA A 134 22.01 -7.37 -4.59
CA ALA A 134 21.86 -8.77 -4.99
C ALA A 134 20.98 -9.56 -4.00
N LEU A 135 21.16 -9.33 -2.69
CA LEU A 135 20.29 -9.93 -1.65
C LEU A 135 18.85 -9.50 -1.82
N LYS A 136 18.57 -8.20 -2.01
CA LYS A 136 17.20 -7.69 -2.21
C LYS A 136 16.56 -8.24 -3.48
N LEU A 137 17.32 -8.39 -4.57
CA LEU A 137 16.85 -9.06 -5.79
C LEU A 137 16.52 -10.54 -5.54
N ALA A 138 17.37 -11.24 -4.79
CA ALA A 138 17.12 -12.63 -4.44
C ALA A 138 15.82 -12.81 -3.63
N LEU A 139 15.52 -11.89 -2.68
CA LEU A 139 14.29 -11.91 -1.87
C LEU A 139 13.02 -11.79 -2.73
N VAL A 140 13.08 -11.12 -3.88
CA VAL A 140 11.95 -10.99 -4.79
C VAL A 140 11.99 -12.00 -5.96
N GLY A 141 12.84 -13.04 -5.86
CA GLY A 141 12.96 -14.10 -6.88
C GLY A 141 13.65 -13.64 -8.17
N LEU A 142 14.56 -12.65 -8.07
CA LEU A 142 15.34 -12.11 -9.19
C LEU A 142 16.86 -12.31 -9.00
N LYS A 143 17.26 -13.39 -8.33
CA LYS A 143 18.68 -13.76 -8.20
C LYS A 143 19.28 -14.01 -9.59
N GLY A 144 20.43 -13.41 -9.89
CA GLY A 144 21.15 -13.53 -11.17
C GLY A 144 20.70 -12.50 -12.21
N PHE A 145 19.78 -11.57 -11.87
CA PHE A 145 19.34 -10.49 -12.75
C PHE A 145 19.97 -9.13 -12.41
N GLU A 146 21.03 -9.10 -11.59
CA GLU A 146 21.65 -7.90 -11.07
C GLU A 146 22.09 -6.93 -12.17
N ASP A 147 22.63 -7.46 -13.27
CA ASP A 147 23.20 -6.70 -14.39
C ASP A 147 22.22 -6.47 -15.54
N PHE A 148 20.96 -6.89 -15.39
CA PHE A 148 19.92 -6.65 -16.38
C PHE A 148 19.36 -5.23 -16.25
N TYR A 149 18.98 -4.66 -17.39
CA TYR A 149 18.25 -3.39 -17.44
C TYR A 149 16.74 -3.62 -17.39
N PRO A 150 15.93 -2.64 -16.94
CA PRO A 150 14.48 -2.78 -16.84
C PRO A 150 13.80 -3.21 -18.14
N ASN A 151 14.28 -2.76 -19.30
CA ASN A 151 13.74 -3.11 -20.63
C ASN A 151 14.05 -4.55 -21.09
N GLN A 152 14.90 -5.27 -20.38
CA GLN A 152 15.28 -6.66 -20.69
C GLN A 152 14.46 -7.70 -19.90
N ILE A 153 13.56 -7.26 -19.03
CA ILE A 153 12.77 -8.11 -18.16
C ILE A 153 11.26 -7.85 -18.31
N SER A 154 10.43 -8.83 -17.91
CA SER A 154 8.98 -8.71 -17.97
C SER A 154 8.43 -7.63 -17.03
N GLY A 155 7.19 -7.15 -17.26
CA GLY A 155 6.52 -6.18 -16.40
C GLY A 155 6.39 -6.66 -14.97
N GLY A 156 6.09 -7.95 -14.74
CA GLY A 156 6.05 -8.53 -13.40
C GLY A 156 7.42 -8.56 -12.73
N MET A 157 8.50 -8.83 -13.48
CA MET A 157 9.87 -8.73 -12.96
C MET A 157 10.23 -7.28 -12.62
N GLN A 158 9.82 -6.30 -13.44
CA GLN A 158 10.04 -4.87 -13.14
C GLN A 158 9.35 -4.44 -11.84
N LYS A 159 8.13 -4.91 -11.59
CA LYS A 159 7.40 -4.66 -10.33
C LYS A 159 8.16 -5.23 -9.14
N ARG A 160 8.62 -6.48 -9.24
CA ARG A 160 9.41 -7.13 -8.19
C ARG A 160 10.75 -6.43 -7.95
N ALA A 161 11.44 -5.99 -8.99
CA ALA A 161 12.65 -5.19 -8.85
C ALA A 161 12.36 -3.81 -8.21
N GLY A 162 11.25 -3.17 -8.55
CA GLY A 162 10.76 -1.96 -7.89
C GLY A 162 10.49 -2.18 -6.40
N LEU A 163 9.93 -3.34 -6.03
CA LEU A 163 9.74 -3.75 -4.65
C LEU A 163 11.08 -3.97 -3.93
N ALA A 164 12.05 -4.64 -4.57
CA ALA A 164 13.40 -4.80 -4.02
C ALA A 164 14.06 -3.44 -3.72
N ARG A 165 13.88 -2.46 -4.62
CA ARG A 165 14.36 -1.09 -4.39
C ARG A 165 13.62 -0.41 -3.23
N ALA A 166 12.30 -0.57 -3.14
CA ALA A 166 11.52 -0.02 -2.03
C ALA A 166 11.99 -0.57 -0.67
N MET A 167 12.50 -1.81 -0.65
CA MET A 167 13.05 -2.47 0.55
C MET A 167 14.53 -2.22 0.80
N ALA A 168 15.23 -1.44 -0.02
CA ALA A 168 16.70 -1.31 0.05
C ALA A 168 17.21 -0.86 1.42
N LEU A 169 16.52 0.07 2.07
CA LEU A 169 16.87 0.63 3.38
C LEU A 169 16.21 -0.08 4.57
N ASP A 170 15.67 -1.29 4.39
CA ASP A 170 14.94 -2.04 5.43
C ASP A 170 13.84 -1.20 6.11
N PRO A 171 12.87 -0.67 5.36
CA PRO A 171 11.86 0.22 5.89
C PRO A 171 10.88 -0.49 6.83
N ASP A 172 10.35 0.26 7.81
CA ASP A 172 9.30 -0.24 8.72
C ASP A 172 7.93 -0.30 8.03
N ILE A 173 7.72 0.58 7.04
CA ILE A 173 6.46 0.71 6.30
C ILE A 173 6.73 0.67 4.80
N LEU A 174 5.92 -0.11 4.10
CA LEU A 174 5.90 -0.16 2.64
C LEU A 174 4.58 0.42 2.10
N PHE A 175 4.67 1.29 1.12
CA PHE A 175 3.53 1.88 0.43
C PHE A 175 3.50 1.41 -1.02
N PHE A 176 2.37 0.84 -1.46
CA PHE A 176 2.20 0.33 -2.82
C PHE A 176 1.02 1.04 -3.50
N ASP A 177 1.28 1.64 -4.66
CA ASP A 177 0.25 2.26 -5.50
C ASP A 177 -0.07 1.35 -6.68
N GLU A 178 -1.21 0.65 -6.64
CA GLU A 178 -1.71 -0.26 -7.66
C GLU A 178 -0.64 -1.29 -8.11
N PRO A 179 -0.07 -2.08 -7.19
CA PRO A 179 1.11 -2.91 -7.48
C PRO A 179 0.85 -3.99 -8.53
N SER A 180 -0.36 -4.56 -8.60
CA SER A 180 -0.77 -5.60 -9.54
C SER A 180 -1.29 -5.05 -10.87
N ALA A 181 -1.52 -3.73 -10.99
CA ALA A 181 -2.09 -3.15 -12.20
C ALA A 181 -1.28 -3.47 -13.46
N GLY A 182 -1.97 -4.00 -14.48
CA GLY A 182 -1.37 -4.37 -15.77
C GLY A 182 -0.57 -5.68 -15.76
N LEU A 183 -0.59 -6.45 -14.67
CA LEU A 183 -0.04 -7.79 -14.62
C LEU A 183 -1.07 -8.83 -15.09
N ASP A 184 -0.56 -9.94 -15.63
CA ASP A 184 -1.37 -11.14 -15.82
C ASP A 184 -1.73 -11.77 -14.45
N PRO A 185 -2.78 -12.63 -14.39
CA PRO A 185 -3.24 -13.20 -13.12
C PRO A 185 -2.18 -14.00 -12.35
N ILE A 186 -1.26 -14.67 -13.06
CA ILE A 186 -0.19 -15.46 -12.44
C ILE A 186 0.82 -14.53 -11.78
N SER A 187 1.27 -13.51 -12.51
CA SER A 187 2.21 -12.50 -12.00
C SER A 187 1.62 -11.69 -10.84
N SER A 188 0.32 -11.39 -10.87
CA SER A 188 -0.39 -10.71 -9.78
C SER A 188 -0.37 -11.57 -8.52
N ARG A 189 -0.70 -12.87 -8.64
CA ARG A 189 -0.69 -13.80 -7.51
C ARG A 189 0.70 -13.97 -6.90
N LEU A 190 1.73 -14.10 -7.74
CA LEU A 190 3.13 -14.15 -7.26
C LEU A 190 3.52 -12.89 -6.47
N LEU A 191 2.99 -11.73 -6.85
CA LEU A 191 3.24 -10.49 -6.12
C LEU A 191 2.48 -10.47 -4.79
N ASP A 192 1.23 -10.96 -4.75
CA ASP A 192 0.44 -11.09 -3.53
C ASP A 192 1.12 -12.04 -2.53
N ASP A 193 1.59 -13.21 -3.00
CA ASP A 193 2.33 -14.17 -2.18
C ASP A 193 3.59 -13.53 -1.59
N LEU A 194 4.33 -12.76 -2.39
CA LEU A 194 5.52 -12.03 -1.93
C LEU A 194 5.18 -10.97 -0.87
N ILE A 195 4.06 -10.26 -1.02
CA ILE A 195 3.58 -9.28 -0.03
C ILE A 195 3.29 -9.98 1.32
N LEU A 196 2.63 -11.14 1.28
CA LEU A 196 2.37 -11.95 2.47
C LEU A 196 3.66 -12.44 3.13
N GLU A 197 4.64 -12.90 2.34
CA GLU A 197 5.96 -13.32 2.84
C GLU A 197 6.72 -12.17 3.52
N LEU A 198 6.70 -10.98 2.93
CA LEU A 198 7.33 -9.79 3.51
C LEU A 198 6.72 -9.44 4.87
N ARG A 199 5.39 -9.46 4.97
CA ARG A 199 4.72 -9.28 6.25
C ARG A 199 5.13 -10.33 7.27
N ALA A 200 5.07 -11.61 6.89
CA ALA A 200 5.31 -12.72 7.81
C ALA A 200 6.76 -12.78 8.30
N ASN A 201 7.73 -12.53 7.40
CA ASN A 201 9.14 -12.72 7.69
C ASN A 201 9.83 -11.47 8.24
N LEU A 202 9.39 -10.27 7.82
CA LEU A 202 10.00 -8.99 8.21
C LEU A 202 9.16 -8.22 9.23
N GLY A 203 7.92 -8.63 9.50
CA GLY A 203 7.00 -7.87 10.35
C GLY A 203 6.64 -6.49 9.77
N ALA A 204 6.84 -6.29 8.47
CA ALA A 204 6.60 -5.01 7.81
C ALA A 204 5.12 -4.61 7.86
N THR A 205 4.85 -3.34 8.07
CA THR A 205 3.55 -2.74 7.85
C THR A 205 3.43 -2.36 6.39
N ILE A 206 2.37 -2.77 5.72
CA ILE A 206 2.20 -2.55 4.28
C ILE A 206 0.89 -1.83 4.02
N VAL A 207 0.94 -0.70 3.32
CA VAL A 207 -0.24 0.07 2.90
C VAL A 207 -0.36 -0.05 1.39
N VAL A 208 -1.47 -0.60 0.89
CA VAL A 208 -1.68 -0.86 -0.53
C VAL A 208 -2.89 -0.09 -1.03
N VAL A 209 -2.70 0.69 -2.07
CA VAL A 209 -3.80 1.22 -2.86
C VAL A 209 -4.11 0.22 -3.97
N THR A 210 -5.32 -0.32 -3.99
CA THR A 210 -5.76 -1.21 -5.07
C THR A 210 -7.29 -1.23 -5.21
N HIS A 211 -7.75 -1.65 -6.38
CA HIS A 211 -9.14 -1.95 -6.67
C HIS A 211 -9.34 -3.41 -7.16
N GLU A 212 -8.26 -4.20 -7.14
CA GLU A 212 -8.24 -5.61 -7.53
C GLU A 212 -8.80 -6.47 -6.39
N LEU A 213 -10.04 -6.95 -6.54
CA LEU A 213 -10.72 -7.70 -5.47
C LEU A 213 -9.98 -8.99 -5.09
N ALA A 214 -9.40 -9.70 -6.06
CA ALA A 214 -8.63 -10.91 -5.78
C ALA A 214 -7.49 -10.64 -4.80
N SER A 215 -6.69 -9.59 -5.04
CA SER A 215 -5.61 -9.16 -4.14
C SER A 215 -6.18 -8.68 -2.80
N ILE A 216 -7.24 -7.86 -2.79
CA ILE A 216 -7.87 -7.37 -1.56
C ILE A 216 -8.20 -8.52 -0.61
N PHE A 217 -8.94 -9.53 -1.11
CA PHE A 217 -9.32 -10.69 -0.29
C PHE A 217 -8.17 -11.64 0.03
N THR A 218 -7.10 -11.64 -0.76
CA THR A 218 -5.95 -12.53 -0.50
C THR A 218 -5.03 -11.96 0.58
N ILE A 219 -4.74 -10.64 0.53
CA ILE A 219 -3.65 -10.09 1.36
C ILE A 219 -4.12 -9.22 2.53
N ALA A 220 -5.31 -8.62 2.46
CA ALA A 220 -5.74 -7.64 3.45
C ALA A 220 -6.13 -8.26 4.80
N ASN A 221 -5.78 -7.59 5.87
CA ASN A 221 -6.34 -7.84 7.20
C ASN A 221 -6.97 -6.59 7.82
N ASN A 222 -6.81 -5.43 7.17
CA ASN A 222 -7.44 -4.18 7.57
C ASN A 222 -7.58 -3.27 6.33
N SER A 223 -8.54 -2.35 6.33
CA SER A 223 -8.77 -1.48 5.17
C SER A 223 -9.58 -0.24 5.49
N VAL A 224 -9.58 0.71 4.53
CA VAL A 224 -10.50 1.84 4.47
C VAL A 224 -11.16 1.90 3.09
N PHE A 225 -12.49 2.05 3.08
CA PHE A 225 -13.26 2.24 1.86
C PHE A 225 -13.58 3.72 1.65
N LEU A 226 -13.05 4.32 0.58
CA LEU A 226 -13.28 5.70 0.19
C LEU A 226 -14.44 5.79 -0.82
N ASP A 227 -15.39 6.69 -0.56
CA ASP A 227 -16.54 6.91 -1.43
C ASP A 227 -16.49 8.30 -2.07
N ALA A 228 -16.51 8.34 -3.41
CA ALA A 228 -16.44 9.59 -4.17
C ALA A 228 -17.70 10.47 -4.04
N GLU A 229 -18.87 9.85 -3.81
CA GLU A 229 -20.14 10.56 -3.74
C GLU A 229 -20.27 11.33 -2.42
N SER A 230 -20.05 10.66 -1.28
CA SER A 230 -20.05 11.29 0.05
C SER A 230 -18.77 12.08 0.32
N ARG A 231 -17.72 11.87 -0.47
CA ARG A 231 -16.37 12.44 -0.31
C ARG A 231 -15.77 12.19 1.07
N THR A 232 -15.95 10.99 1.57
CA THR A 232 -15.38 10.55 2.85
C THR A 232 -15.17 9.02 2.84
N GLN A 233 -14.64 8.50 3.92
CA GLN A 233 -14.65 7.05 4.17
C GLN A 233 -16.05 6.61 4.64
N ILE A 234 -16.48 5.44 4.19
CA ILE A 234 -17.78 4.89 4.58
C ILE A 234 -17.67 3.55 5.31
N ALA A 235 -16.50 2.92 5.28
CA ALA A 235 -16.23 1.71 6.05
C ALA A 235 -14.73 1.58 6.36
N THR A 236 -14.39 0.91 7.47
CA THR A 236 -13.03 0.52 7.88
C THR A 236 -13.06 -0.86 8.51
N GLY A 237 -11.97 -1.62 8.38
CA GLY A 237 -11.78 -2.94 8.98
C GLY A 237 -11.37 -4.02 7.97
N ASP A 238 -11.53 -5.29 8.33
CA ASP A 238 -11.23 -6.43 7.48
C ASP A 238 -12.20 -6.48 6.28
N PRO A 239 -11.73 -6.59 5.03
CA PRO A 239 -12.61 -6.69 3.86
C PRO A 239 -13.56 -7.89 3.87
N HIS A 240 -13.18 -9.01 4.47
CA HIS A 240 -14.05 -10.17 4.63
C HIS A 240 -15.22 -9.87 5.58
N ASP A 241 -14.92 -9.20 6.70
CA ASP A 241 -15.95 -8.77 7.64
C ASP A 241 -16.87 -7.70 7.02
N MET A 242 -16.30 -6.79 6.23
CA MET A 242 -17.10 -5.80 5.48
C MET A 242 -18.04 -6.47 4.47
N LEU A 243 -17.57 -7.51 3.75
CA LEU A 243 -18.42 -8.26 2.81
C LEU A 243 -19.56 -8.97 3.53
N ALA A 244 -19.27 -9.58 4.69
CA ALA A 244 -20.25 -10.35 5.45
C ALA A 244 -21.28 -9.47 6.18
N HIS A 245 -20.87 -8.33 6.73
CA HIS A 245 -21.69 -7.58 7.69
C HIS A 245 -22.03 -6.16 7.28
N SER A 246 -21.43 -5.59 6.21
CA SER A 246 -21.75 -4.21 5.80
C SER A 246 -23.22 -4.09 5.37
N THR A 247 -23.87 -3.07 5.89
CA THR A 247 -25.23 -2.68 5.48
C THR A 247 -25.21 -1.62 4.37
N ASP A 248 -24.08 -0.97 4.10
CA ASP A 248 -23.96 0.03 3.04
C ASP A 248 -23.92 -0.65 1.67
N PRO A 249 -24.91 -0.34 0.78
CA PRO A 249 -25.00 -0.99 -0.52
C PRO A 249 -23.80 -0.68 -1.43
N ARG A 250 -23.12 0.44 -1.24
CA ARG A 250 -21.94 0.82 -2.05
C ARG A 250 -20.74 -0.07 -1.72
N VAL A 251 -20.51 -0.35 -0.43
CA VAL A 251 -19.48 -1.28 0.04
C VAL A 251 -19.74 -2.67 -0.50
N ARG A 252 -20.97 -3.17 -0.32
CA ARG A 252 -21.35 -4.50 -0.84
C ARG A 252 -21.21 -4.59 -2.35
N LYS A 253 -21.75 -3.63 -3.10
CA LYS A 253 -21.65 -3.60 -4.56
C LYS A 253 -20.19 -3.61 -5.04
N PHE A 254 -19.29 -2.92 -4.35
CA PHE A 254 -17.87 -2.94 -4.68
C PHE A 254 -17.25 -4.31 -4.42
N LEU A 255 -17.47 -4.86 -3.22
CA LEU A 255 -16.83 -6.11 -2.79
C LEU A 255 -17.41 -7.37 -3.47
N THR A 256 -18.64 -7.30 -4.05
CA THR A 256 -19.25 -8.43 -4.79
C THR A 256 -18.94 -8.43 -6.28
N ARG A 257 -18.33 -7.39 -6.85
CA ARG A 257 -18.06 -7.32 -8.30
C ARG A 257 -17.28 -8.51 -8.87
N GLY A 258 -16.59 -9.29 -8.03
CA GLY A 258 -15.91 -10.52 -8.44
C GLY A 258 -16.78 -11.78 -8.38
N GLN A 259 -17.96 -11.73 -7.78
CA GLN A 259 -18.85 -12.90 -7.58
C GLN A 259 -20.03 -12.96 -8.57
N GLU A 260 -20.42 -11.84 -9.18
CA GLU A 260 -21.56 -11.80 -10.12
C GLU A 260 -21.26 -12.45 -11.50
N GLY A 261 -20.04 -12.96 -11.71
CA GLY A 261 -19.65 -13.67 -12.94
C GLY A 261 -19.83 -15.19 -12.91
N GLY A 262 -20.24 -15.79 -11.78
CA GLY A 262 -20.26 -17.24 -11.57
C GLY A 262 -21.60 -17.96 -11.73
N ASP A 263 -22.73 -17.27 -11.65
CA ASP A 263 -24.05 -17.93 -11.53
C ASP A 263 -24.97 -17.81 -12.76
N SER A 264 -24.43 -17.64 -13.96
CA SER A 264 -25.24 -17.63 -15.18
C SER A 264 -24.84 -18.71 -16.21
N VAL A 265 -24.57 -19.95 -15.76
CA VAL A 265 -24.57 -21.11 -16.68
C VAL A 265 -25.23 -22.28 -15.97
N GLY A 266 -26.48 -22.52 -16.24
CA GLY A 266 -27.07 -23.80 -15.91
C GLY A 266 -28.54 -23.82 -15.51
N SER A 267 -29.43 -23.36 -16.41
CA SER A 267 -30.78 -23.95 -16.46
C SER A 267 -31.43 -23.60 -17.80
N HIS A 268 -31.12 -24.40 -18.84
CA HIS A 268 -32.10 -24.63 -19.89
C HIS A 268 -31.94 -26.08 -20.35
N GLY A 269 -32.95 -26.80 -20.04
CA GLY A 269 -33.70 -27.91 -20.43
C GLY A 269 -33.16 -29.08 -21.20
#